data_6dde0af96327d6aa06572ed96942b83d
#
_entry.id   6dde0af96327d6aa06572ed96942b83d
#
_cell.length_a   1.000
_cell.length_b   1.000
_cell.length_c   1.000
_cell.angle_alpha   90.00
_cell.angle_beta   90.00
_cell.angle_gamma   90.00
#
_symmetry.space_group_name_H-M   'P 1'
#
loop_
_entity.id
_entity.type
_entity.pdbx_description
1 polymer ?
#
loop_
_entity_poly.entity_id
_entity_poly.type
_entity_poly.pdbx_seq_one_letter_code
_entity_poly.pdbx_strand_id
1 'polypeptide(L)'
;MNELVALLQEISRDQIAKLIRTKFKGHRLAKLVKAIMEAKGYTTHMGSSDESGGDLDILAAKGRMGFDNDSRICIQVRADDVPVATLDKFLGTMNDVGANYGLLVAWGGFKSNVEQERSNEFFKVRLWNQNDLIDQVLSHYEELDNYIIGEIPLKSFWTIASDLD
;
A
#
# COMPACT_ATOMS: atom_id res chain seq x y z
N MET A 1 23.76 15.11 -0.85
CA MET A 1 23.68 13.64 -0.65
C MET A 1 24.83 12.99 -1.39
N ASN A 2 25.52 12.06 -0.76
CA ASN A 2 26.59 11.31 -1.40
C ASN A 2 26.01 10.45 -2.53
N GLU A 3 26.59 10.54 -3.71
CA GLU A 3 26.15 9.77 -4.89
C GLU A 3 26.15 8.26 -4.63
N LEU A 4 27.11 7.77 -3.85
CA LEU A 4 27.18 6.35 -3.52
C LEU A 4 25.99 5.90 -2.68
N VAL A 5 25.60 6.71 -1.67
CA VAL A 5 24.45 6.39 -0.82
C VAL A 5 23.15 6.40 -1.64
N ALA A 6 22.99 7.41 -2.51
CA ALA A 6 21.84 7.48 -3.40
C ALA A 6 21.76 6.26 -4.33
N LEU A 7 22.90 5.82 -4.87
CA LEU A 7 22.97 4.65 -5.74
C LEU A 7 22.63 3.36 -4.99
N LEU A 8 23.15 3.22 -3.77
CA LEU A 8 22.84 2.05 -2.93
C LEU A 8 21.35 1.98 -2.59
N GLN A 9 20.74 3.12 -2.29
CA GLN A 9 19.30 3.19 -2.03
C GLN A 9 18.49 2.77 -3.26
N GLU A 10 18.87 3.27 -4.43
CA GLU A 10 18.21 2.94 -5.68
C GLU A 10 18.31 1.44 -5.98
N ILE A 11 19.51 0.85 -5.86
CA ILE A 11 19.73 -0.58 -6.07
C ILE A 11 18.89 -1.40 -5.09
N SER A 12 18.87 -1.01 -3.82
CA SER A 12 18.10 -1.70 -2.79
C SER A 12 16.62 -1.68 -3.09
N ARG A 13 16.08 -0.53 -3.48
CA ARG A 13 14.66 -0.37 -3.81
C ARG A 13 14.31 -1.20 -5.06
N ASP A 14 15.17 -1.24 -6.05
CA ASP A 14 14.95 -2.04 -7.26
C ASP A 14 14.90 -3.54 -6.92
N GLN A 15 15.77 -4.00 -6.03
CA GLN A 15 15.76 -5.39 -5.56
C GLN A 15 14.47 -5.72 -4.80
N ILE A 16 14.03 -4.83 -3.92
CA ILE A 16 12.78 -5.01 -3.15
C ILE A 16 11.59 -5.03 -4.10
N ALA A 17 11.54 -4.10 -5.05
CA ALA A 17 10.47 -4.04 -6.05
C ALA A 17 10.39 -5.33 -6.87
N LYS A 18 11.53 -5.84 -7.32
CA LYS A 18 11.60 -7.09 -8.08
C LYS A 18 11.10 -8.27 -7.25
N LEU A 19 11.49 -8.33 -5.98
CA LEU A 19 11.08 -9.40 -5.07
C LEU A 19 9.58 -9.37 -4.84
N ILE A 20 9.03 -8.20 -4.56
CA ILE A 20 7.58 -8.03 -4.36
C ILE A 20 6.82 -8.41 -5.62
N ARG A 21 7.25 -7.90 -6.77
CA ARG A 21 6.62 -8.22 -8.05
C ARG A 21 6.60 -9.72 -8.35
N THR A 22 7.65 -10.43 -7.95
CA THR A 22 7.80 -11.86 -8.19
C THR A 22 6.96 -12.68 -7.21
N LYS A 23 6.97 -12.32 -5.93
CA LYS A 23 6.35 -13.13 -4.86
C LYS A 23 4.92 -12.75 -4.54
N PHE A 24 4.52 -11.51 -4.83
CA PHE A 24 3.20 -10.99 -4.46
C PHE A 24 2.39 -10.65 -5.71
N LYS A 25 2.08 -11.68 -6.49
CA LYS A 25 1.25 -11.54 -7.69
C LYS A 25 -0.23 -11.70 -7.33
N GLY A 26 -1.08 -10.97 -8.05
CA GLY A 26 -2.52 -11.09 -7.91
C GLY A 26 -2.98 -10.78 -6.49
N HIS A 27 -3.79 -11.67 -5.95
CA HIS A 27 -4.37 -11.51 -4.61
C HIS A 27 -3.32 -11.42 -3.49
N ARG A 28 -2.13 -11.94 -3.71
CA ARG A 28 -1.04 -11.86 -2.72
C ARG A 28 -0.60 -10.43 -2.44
N LEU A 29 -0.71 -9.54 -3.43
CA LEU A 29 -0.40 -8.12 -3.23
C LEU A 29 -1.35 -7.50 -2.21
N ALA A 30 -2.62 -7.85 -2.27
CA ALA A 30 -3.60 -7.41 -1.26
C ALA A 30 -3.26 -7.95 0.13
N LYS A 31 -2.73 -9.16 0.23
CA LYS A 31 -2.28 -9.72 1.51
C LYS A 31 -1.11 -8.94 2.11
N LEU A 32 -0.20 -8.45 1.26
CA LEU A 32 0.89 -7.58 1.72
C LEU A 32 0.35 -6.27 2.27
N VAL A 33 -0.59 -5.64 1.56
CA VAL A 33 -1.22 -4.40 2.03
C VAL A 33 -1.97 -4.64 3.34
N LYS A 34 -2.69 -5.74 3.46
CA LYS A 34 -3.37 -6.14 4.69
C LYS A 34 -2.38 -6.21 5.86
N ALA A 35 -1.25 -6.88 5.67
CA ALA A 35 -0.22 -7.01 6.71
C ALA A 35 0.33 -5.64 7.13
N ILE A 36 0.53 -4.72 6.19
CA ILE A 36 0.96 -3.36 6.48
C ILE A 36 -0.09 -2.64 7.34
N MET A 37 -1.36 -2.77 7.00
CA MET A 37 -2.43 -2.13 7.77
C MET A 37 -2.52 -2.68 9.19
N GLU A 38 -2.36 -3.98 9.36
CA GLU A 38 -2.32 -4.62 10.67
C GLU A 38 -1.11 -4.14 11.49
N ALA A 39 0.05 -3.99 10.85
CA ALA A 39 1.24 -3.41 11.49
C ALA A 39 1.01 -1.97 11.94
N LYS A 40 0.13 -1.24 11.26
CA LYS A 40 -0.28 0.12 11.65
C LYS A 40 -1.33 0.16 12.75
N GLY A 41 -1.82 -0.99 13.20
CA GLY A 41 -2.79 -1.09 14.28
C GLY A 41 -4.25 -1.21 13.85
N TYR A 42 -4.52 -1.45 12.59
CA TYR A 42 -5.88 -1.68 12.10
C TYR A 42 -6.30 -3.12 12.27
N THR A 43 -7.57 -3.32 12.58
CA THR A 43 -8.22 -4.62 12.42
C THR A 43 -8.71 -4.69 10.97
N THR A 44 -8.42 -5.78 10.29
CA THR A 44 -8.70 -5.92 8.86
C THR A 44 -9.65 -7.05 8.56
N HIS A 45 -10.41 -6.89 7.49
CA HIS A 45 -11.23 -7.94 6.88
C HIS A 45 -10.92 -7.97 5.39
N MET A 46 -10.46 -9.13 4.91
CA MET A 46 -10.17 -9.31 3.50
C MET A 46 -11.38 -9.98 2.84
N GLY A 47 -11.84 -9.39 1.75
CA GLY A 47 -12.89 -10.00 0.95
C GLY A 47 -12.46 -11.35 0.39
N SER A 48 -13.44 -12.14 -0.05
CA SER A 48 -13.15 -13.41 -0.70
C SER A 48 -12.30 -13.16 -1.94
N SER A 49 -11.41 -14.11 -2.26
CA SER A 49 -10.60 -14.06 -3.47
C SER A 49 -11.46 -14.36 -4.72
N ASP A 50 -12.65 -13.83 -4.74
CA ASP A 50 -13.58 -14.03 -5.83
C ASP A 50 -13.03 -13.40 -7.10
N GLU A 51 -12.91 -14.20 -8.13
CA GLU A 51 -12.41 -13.78 -9.43
C GLU A 51 -13.36 -12.81 -10.15
N SER A 52 -14.52 -12.55 -9.59
CA SER A 52 -15.52 -11.67 -10.17
C SER A 52 -15.11 -10.20 -10.21
N GLY A 53 -13.86 -9.88 -9.83
CA GLY A 53 -13.34 -8.53 -9.95
C GLY A 53 -14.01 -7.53 -9.03
N GLY A 54 -14.30 -7.95 -7.81
CA GLY A 54 -14.83 -7.06 -6.78
C GLY A 54 -13.93 -5.85 -6.61
N ASP A 55 -14.52 -4.66 -6.49
CA ASP A 55 -13.82 -3.39 -6.41
C ASP A 55 -13.26 -3.11 -5.02
N LEU A 56 -13.32 -4.09 -4.13
CA LEU A 56 -12.92 -3.95 -2.74
C LEU A 56 -12.14 -5.18 -2.30
N ASP A 57 -10.91 -4.96 -1.85
CA ASP A 57 -10.06 -6.04 -1.37
C ASP A 57 -10.03 -6.13 0.15
N ILE A 58 -9.97 -5.00 0.84
CA ILE A 58 -9.77 -4.97 2.29
C ILE A 58 -10.66 -3.90 2.92
N LEU A 59 -11.27 -4.24 4.05
CA LEU A 59 -11.88 -3.30 4.98
C LEU A 59 -11.02 -3.23 6.23
N ALA A 60 -10.79 -2.04 6.75
CA ALA A 60 -9.97 -1.84 7.93
C ALA A 60 -10.55 -0.76 8.82
N ALA A 61 -10.40 -0.93 10.12
CA ALA A 61 -10.77 0.08 11.11
C ALA A 61 -9.97 -0.12 12.38
N LYS A 62 -9.84 0.93 13.15
CA LYS A 62 -9.19 0.89 14.47
C LYS A 62 -10.21 0.64 15.56
N GLY A 63 -9.74 0.70 16.81
CA GLY A 63 -10.58 0.54 17.96
C GLY A 63 -10.83 -0.90 18.33
N ARG A 64 -11.60 -1.08 19.38
CA ARG A 64 -11.91 -2.42 19.91
C ARG A 64 -12.65 -3.23 18.85
N MET A 65 -12.09 -4.36 18.48
CA MET A 65 -12.61 -5.27 17.44
C MET A 65 -12.79 -4.61 16.07
N GLY A 66 -12.17 -3.44 15.84
CA GLY A 66 -12.32 -2.73 14.56
C GLY A 66 -13.64 -1.99 14.40
N PHE A 67 -14.27 -1.60 15.48
CA PHE A 67 -15.59 -0.93 15.44
C PHE A 67 -15.53 0.60 15.44
N ASP A 68 -14.34 1.20 15.44
CA ASP A 68 -14.23 2.66 15.44
C ASP A 68 -14.76 3.25 14.12
N ASN A 69 -15.88 3.97 14.23
CA ASN A 69 -16.55 4.58 13.08
C ASN A 69 -15.66 5.59 12.33
N ASP A 70 -14.85 6.35 13.07
CA ASP A 70 -14.08 7.46 12.49
C ASP A 70 -12.84 7.01 11.74
N SER A 71 -12.47 5.73 11.84
CA SER A 71 -11.26 5.19 11.21
C SER A 71 -11.53 4.19 10.08
N ARG A 72 -12.76 4.09 9.61
CA ARG A 72 -13.13 3.11 8.58
C ARG A 72 -12.47 3.42 7.24
N ILE A 73 -11.69 2.49 6.75
CA ILE A 73 -10.99 2.59 5.47
C ILE A 73 -11.38 1.40 4.61
N CYS A 74 -11.74 1.66 3.35
CA CYS A 74 -11.81 0.61 2.35
C CYS A 74 -10.58 0.70 1.44
N ILE A 75 -10.08 -0.45 1.00
CA ILE A 75 -8.82 -0.55 0.29
C ILE A 75 -9.02 -1.39 -0.96
N GLN A 76 -8.56 -0.89 -2.08
CA GLN A 76 -8.49 -1.62 -3.34
C GLN A 76 -7.05 -1.71 -3.79
N VAL A 77 -6.62 -2.90 -4.23
CA VAL A 77 -5.25 -3.16 -4.64
C VAL A 77 -5.22 -3.62 -6.09
N ARG A 78 -4.43 -2.94 -6.91
CA ARG A 78 -4.30 -3.22 -8.34
C ARG A 78 -2.85 -3.46 -8.72
N ALA A 79 -2.61 -4.46 -9.56
CA ALA A 79 -1.27 -4.72 -10.10
C ALA A 79 -0.94 -3.80 -11.27
N ASP A 80 -1.95 -3.41 -12.05
CA ASP A 80 -1.79 -2.58 -13.24
C ASP A 80 -1.84 -1.09 -12.91
N ASP A 81 -1.65 -0.25 -13.92
CA ASP A 81 -1.86 1.19 -13.78
C ASP A 81 -3.36 1.50 -13.68
N VAL A 82 -3.69 2.58 -12.98
CA VAL A 82 -5.09 2.90 -12.64
C VAL A 82 -5.51 4.18 -13.36
N PRO A 83 -6.58 4.12 -14.17
CA PRO A 83 -7.18 5.29 -14.80
C PRO A 83 -8.20 5.98 -13.88
N VAL A 84 -8.63 7.18 -14.27
CA VAL A 84 -9.62 7.97 -13.52
C VAL A 84 -10.93 7.21 -13.30
N ALA A 85 -11.38 6.43 -14.29
CA ALA A 85 -12.61 5.66 -14.16
C ALA A 85 -12.59 4.71 -12.96
N THR A 86 -11.41 4.13 -12.65
CA THR A 86 -11.26 3.27 -11.48
C THR A 86 -11.36 4.06 -10.18
N LEU A 87 -10.80 5.27 -10.13
CA LEU A 87 -10.92 6.14 -8.96
C LEU A 87 -12.38 6.52 -8.72
N ASP A 88 -13.10 6.90 -9.76
CA ASP A 88 -14.52 7.26 -9.65
C ASP A 88 -15.37 6.11 -9.13
N LYS A 89 -15.12 4.91 -9.63
CA LYS A 89 -15.81 3.71 -9.19
C LYS A 89 -15.47 3.38 -7.73
N PHE A 90 -14.21 3.57 -7.35
CA PHE A 90 -13.76 3.37 -5.98
C PHE A 90 -14.43 4.32 -4.99
N LEU A 91 -14.63 5.57 -5.38
CA LEU A 91 -15.35 6.54 -4.55
C LEU A 91 -16.80 6.09 -4.29
N GLY A 92 -17.45 5.52 -5.29
CA GLY A 92 -18.77 4.92 -5.13
C GLY A 92 -18.76 3.74 -4.17
N THR A 93 -17.76 2.89 -4.26
CA THR A 93 -17.58 1.74 -3.35
C THR A 93 -17.40 2.21 -1.90
N MET A 94 -16.60 3.26 -1.67
CA MET A 94 -16.46 3.85 -0.33
C MET A 94 -17.81 4.19 0.28
N ASN A 95 -18.66 4.83 -0.51
CA ASN A 95 -19.99 5.22 -0.07
C ASN A 95 -20.86 4.01 0.24
N ASP A 96 -20.81 3.00 -0.60
CA ASP A 96 -21.64 1.78 -0.45
C ASP A 96 -21.29 1.00 0.81
N VAL A 97 -20.03 0.96 1.20
CA VAL A 97 -19.58 0.21 2.39
C VAL A 97 -19.55 1.09 3.66
N GLY A 98 -19.87 2.36 3.54
CA GLY A 98 -19.85 3.28 4.69
C GLY A 98 -18.45 3.58 5.21
N ALA A 99 -17.45 3.58 4.33
CA ALA A 99 -16.09 3.93 4.70
C ALA A 99 -15.89 5.44 4.68
N ASN A 100 -15.22 5.95 5.71
CA ASN A 100 -14.87 7.37 5.80
C ASN A 100 -13.71 7.71 4.89
N TYR A 101 -12.80 6.75 4.70
CA TYR A 101 -11.56 6.92 3.96
C TYR A 101 -11.37 5.80 2.96
N GLY A 102 -10.57 6.07 1.95
CA GLY A 102 -10.19 5.08 0.95
C GLY A 102 -8.69 5.06 0.72
N LEU A 103 -8.17 3.88 0.45
CA LEU A 103 -6.80 3.69 0.02
C LEU A 103 -6.81 2.90 -1.28
N LEU A 104 -6.32 3.51 -2.34
CA LEU A 104 -6.19 2.86 -3.63
C LEU A 104 -4.71 2.59 -3.89
N VAL A 105 -4.35 1.32 -3.97
CA VAL A 105 -2.96 0.89 -4.20
C VAL A 105 -2.84 0.40 -5.64
N ALA A 106 -1.89 0.97 -6.38
CA ALA A 106 -1.64 0.58 -7.76
C ALA A 106 -0.14 0.33 -7.97
N TRP A 107 0.24 -0.94 -8.06
CA TRP A 107 1.64 -1.31 -8.30
C TRP A 107 2.15 -0.73 -9.61
N GLY A 108 1.32 -0.74 -10.64
CA GLY A 108 1.63 -0.16 -11.96
C GLY A 108 1.56 1.35 -12.03
N GLY A 109 1.15 2.02 -10.94
CA GLY A 109 1.04 3.46 -10.87
C GLY A 109 -0.31 4.01 -11.30
N PHE A 110 -0.39 5.32 -11.44
CA PHE A 110 -1.63 6.01 -11.77
C PHE A 110 -1.43 6.83 -13.05
N LYS A 111 -2.47 6.90 -13.87
CA LYS A 111 -2.49 7.78 -15.04
C LYS A 111 -2.40 9.24 -14.58
N SER A 112 -1.84 10.11 -15.41
CA SER A 112 -1.59 11.51 -15.03
C SER A 112 -2.83 12.27 -14.58
N ASN A 113 -3.98 11.99 -15.17
CA ASN A 113 -5.24 12.65 -14.80
C ASN A 113 -5.77 12.18 -13.43
N VAL A 114 -5.35 11.01 -12.94
CA VAL A 114 -5.69 10.54 -11.58
C VAL A 114 -4.98 11.40 -10.54
N GLU A 115 -3.74 11.76 -10.80
CA GLU A 115 -2.97 12.64 -9.91
C GLU A 115 -3.62 14.02 -9.77
N GLN A 116 -4.27 14.52 -10.83
CA GLN A 116 -5.01 15.77 -10.77
C GLN A 116 -6.28 15.64 -9.90
N GLU A 117 -7.02 14.55 -10.05
CA GLU A 117 -8.20 14.27 -9.23
C GLU A 117 -7.85 14.03 -7.76
N ARG A 118 -6.65 13.60 -7.47
CA ARG A 118 -6.15 13.38 -6.11
C ARG A 118 -6.32 14.59 -5.21
N SER A 119 -6.10 15.79 -5.74
CA SER A 119 -6.22 17.03 -4.98
C SER A 119 -7.64 17.26 -4.47
N ASN A 120 -8.65 16.88 -5.25
CA ASN A 120 -10.06 17.05 -4.89
C ASN A 120 -10.47 16.07 -3.77
N GLU A 121 -9.81 14.91 -3.68
CA GLU A 121 -10.17 13.84 -2.74
C GLU A 121 -9.16 13.68 -1.61
N PHE A 122 -8.29 14.66 -1.42
CA PHE A 122 -7.17 14.57 -0.48
C PHE A 122 -7.58 14.19 0.95
N PHE A 123 -8.69 14.71 1.44
CA PHE A 123 -9.12 14.44 2.81
C PHE A 123 -9.79 13.07 2.99
N LYS A 124 -10.10 12.39 1.90
CA LYS A 124 -10.82 11.12 1.95
C LYS A 124 -10.05 9.95 1.38
N VAL A 125 -9.18 10.18 0.39
CA VAL A 125 -8.52 9.11 -0.36
C VAL A 125 -7.01 9.31 -0.38
N ARG A 126 -6.29 8.20 -0.23
CA ARG A 126 -4.84 8.14 -0.48
C ARG A 126 -4.56 7.19 -1.62
N LEU A 127 -3.57 7.55 -2.41
CA LEU A 127 -3.08 6.76 -3.53
C LEU A 127 -1.67 6.29 -3.21
N TRP A 128 -1.45 4.99 -3.24
CA TRP A 128 -0.11 4.41 -3.09
C TRP A 128 0.33 3.77 -4.41
N ASN A 129 1.42 4.26 -4.96
CA ASN A 129 2.11 3.61 -6.06
C ASN A 129 3.15 2.62 -5.52
N GLN A 130 3.97 2.06 -6.39
CA GLN A 130 5.02 1.12 -6.03
C GLN A 130 5.99 1.70 -4.98
N ASN A 131 6.40 2.95 -5.14
CA ASN A 131 7.33 3.59 -4.22
C ASN A 131 6.70 3.79 -2.84
N ASP A 132 5.45 4.22 -2.81
CA ASP A 132 4.72 4.40 -1.55
C ASP A 132 4.58 3.08 -0.80
N LEU A 133 4.29 2.00 -1.52
CA LEU A 133 4.15 0.68 -0.91
C LEU A 133 5.47 0.19 -0.32
N ILE A 134 6.57 0.37 -1.05
CA ILE A 134 7.91 0.01 -0.55
C ILE A 134 8.25 0.82 0.69
N ASP A 135 7.94 2.12 0.69
CA ASP A 135 8.15 2.97 1.87
C ASP A 135 7.40 2.44 3.08
N GLN A 136 6.17 1.97 2.89
CA GLN A 136 5.37 1.40 3.98
C GLN A 136 5.96 0.08 4.49
N VAL A 137 6.45 -0.76 3.60
CA VAL A 137 7.13 -2.02 3.99
C VAL A 137 8.35 -1.70 4.85
N LEU A 138 9.17 -0.75 4.43
CA LEU A 138 10.40 -0.38 5.15
C LEU A 138 10.08 0.27 6.50
N SER A 139 9.08 1.15 6.54
CA SER A 139 8.73 1.88 7.77
C SER A 139 8.13 0.98 8.85
N HIS A 140 7.47 -0.10 8.46
CA HIS A 140 6.77 -1.00 9.39
C HIS A 140 7.33 -2.42 9.38
N TYR A 141 8.54 -2.59 8.86
CA TYR A 141 9.09 -3.92 8.62
C TYR A 141 9.13 -4.79 9.88
N GLU A 142 9.55 -4.22 11.00
CA GLU A 142 9.71 -4.97 12.25
C GLU A 142 8.35 -5.41 12.84
N GLU A 143 7.28 -4.72 12.50
CA GLU A 143 5.93 -5.03 12.98
C GLU A 143 5.15 -5.94 12.02
N LEU A 144 5.71 -6.24 10.84
CA LEU A 144 5.07 -7.16 9.89
C LEU A 144 5.05 -8.59 10.45
N ASP A 145 4.06 -9.38 10.05
CA ASP A 145 3.97 -10.76 10.51
C ASP A 145 5.14 -11.60 9.96
N ASN A 146 5.38 -12.72 10.62
CA ASN A 146 6.52 -13.58 10.30
C ASN A 146 6.47 -14.15 8.89
N TYR A 147 5.27 -14.37 8.35
CA TYR A 147 5.11 -14.85 6.99
C TYR A 147 5.63 -13.83 5.99
N ILE A 148 5.24 -12.57 6.16
CA ILE A 148 5.69 -11.49 5.26
C ILE A 148 7.19 -11.27 5.39
N ILE A 149 7.72 -11.25 6.62
CA ILE A 149 9.17 -11.10 6.86
C ILE A 149 9.94 -12.23 6.18
N GLY A 150 9.41 -13.47 6.24
CA GLY A 150 10.02 -14.60 5.57
C GLY A 150 10.01 -14.51 4.05
N GLU A 151 8.96 -13.91 3.47
CA GLU A 151 8.85 -13.72 2.02
C GLU A 151 9.66 -12.52 1.52
N ILE A 152 9.86 -11.51 2.37
CA ILE A 152 10.65 -10.31 2.07
C ILE A 152 11.76 -10.20 3.12
N PRO A 153 12.80 -11.05 3.03
CA PRO A 153 13.86 -11.05 4.05
C PRO A 153 14.82 -9.87 3.84
N LEU A 154 14.64 -8.83 4.63
CA LEU A 154 15.48 -7.65 4.57
C LEU A 154 16.40 -7.58 5.79
N LYS A 155 17.54 -6.93 5.60
CA LYS A 155 18.43 -6.58 6.70
C LYS A 155 18.92 -5.16 6.53
N SER A 156 19.12 -4.47 7.63
CA SER A 156 19.71 -3.14 7.60
C SER A 156 21.24 -3.23 7.67
N PHE A 157 21.89 -2.24 7.11
CA PHE A 157 23.34 -2.06 7.26
C PHE A 157 23.64 -0.59 7.53
N TRP A 158 24.75 -0.35 8.18
CA TRP A 158 25.19 0.99 8.55
C TRP A 158 26.14 1.55 7.49
N THR A 159 25.96 2.82 7.16
CA THR A 159 26.86 3.53 6.28
C THR A 159 27.13 4.92 6.87
N ILE A 160 28.26 5.52 6.49
CA ILE A 160 28.59 6.86 6.96
C ILE A 160 27.62 7.85 6.35
N ALA A 161 27.08 8.74 7.19
CA ALA A 161 26.23 9.83 6.70
C ALA A 161 27.04 10.72 5.74
N SER A 162 26.43 11.05 4.62
CA SER A 162 27.12 11.68 3.52
C SER A 162 27.44 13.16 3.71
N ASP A 163 26.82 13.80 4.68
CA ASP A 163 26.98 15.25 4.90
C ASP A 163 27.70 15.50 6.22
N LEU A 164 29.01 15.25 6.18
CA LEU A 164 29.90 15.66 7.24
C LEU A 164 30.43 17.08 7.00
N ASP A 165 29.78 17.85 6.16
CA ASP A 165 30.12 19.21 5.87
C ASP A 165 29.56 20.18 6.91
#